data_ca5f72cbd5b4bad0b5ed882217fc73d7
#
_entry.id   ca5f72cbd5b4bad0b5ed882217fc73d7
#
_cell.length_a   1.000
_cell.length_b   1.000
_cell.length_c   1.000
_cell.angle_alpha   90.00
_cell.angle_beta   90.00
_cell.angle_gamma   90.00
#
_symmetry.space_group_name_H-M   'P 1'
#
loop_
_entity.id
_entity.type
_entity.pdbx_description
1 polymer ?
#
loop_
_entity_poly.entity_id
_entity_poly.type
_entity_poly.pdbx_seq_one_letter_code
_entity_poly.pdbx_strand_id
1 'polypeptide(L)'
;MIAVEHLPFNFGEKVGFVNYCQKALNPSACRVPRTTLTRTLFSLYKKSKKELIQYFKNYDGRIVICSDIWSDHWQLHSYMGVTAHYIDSDWILQK
;
A
#
# COMPACT_ATOMS: atom_id res chain seq x y z
N MET A 1 -2.31 9.41 -0.29
CA MET A 1 -1.15 9.84 -1.10
C MET A 1 -0.03 8.81 -1.07
N ILE A 2 0.72 8.61 0.02
CA ILE A 2 1.91 7.72 0.03
C ILE A 2 1.60 6.30 -0.44
N ALA A 3 0.53 5.67 0.04
CA ALA A 3 0.17 4.31 -0.36
C ALA A 3 -0.35 4.23 -1.82
N VAL A 4 -1.04 5.26 -2.30
CA VAL A 4 -1.61 5.29 -3.65
C VAL A 4 -0.55 5.59 -4.71
N GLU A 5 0.35 6.54 -4.40
CA GLU A 5 1.39 7.01 -5.32
C GLU A 5 2.73 6.26 -5.15
N HIS A 6 2.76 5.21 -4.35
CA HIS A 6 3.97 4.41 -4.08
C HIS A 6 5.17 5.25 -3.63
N LEU A 7 4.93 6.33 -2.88
CA LEU A 7 5.98 7.21 -2.41
C LEU A 7 6.77 6.58 -1.26
N PRO A 8 8.06 6.87 -1.14
CA PRO A 8 8.87 6.36 -0.06
C PRO A 8 8.41 6.87 1.31
N PHE A 9 8.56 6.06 2.36
CA PHE A 9 8.08 6.38 3.72
C PHE A 9 8.75 7.62 4.34
N ASN A 10 9.88 8.05 3.82
CA ASN A 10 10.53 9.29 4.25
C ASN A 10 10.05 10.53 3.47
N PHE A 11 9.04 10.39 2.61
CA PHE A 11 8.54 11.49 1.79
C PHE A 11 8.08 12.69 2.64
N GLY A 12 7.41 12.43 3.76
CA GLY A 12 6.94 13.46 4.70
C GLY A 12 8.07 14.23 5.39
N GLU A 13 9.32 13.77 5.28
CA GLU A 13 10.52 14.42 5.83
C GLU A 13 11.28 15.23 4.79
N LYS A 14 10.94 15.12 3.50
CA LYS A 14 11.63 15.81 2.43
C LYS A 14 11.44 17.33 2.54
N VAL A 15 12.56 18.05 2.59
CA VAL A 15 12.55 19.51 2.76
C VAL A 15 11.71 20.22 1.69
N GLY A 16 11.81 19.80 0.45
CA GLY A 16 11.01 20.36 -0.65
C GLY A 16 9.50 20.19 -0.44
N PHE A 17 9.08 19.02 0.05
CA PHE A 17 7.67 18.76 0.35
C PHE A 17 7.17 19.58 1.53
N VAL A 18 7.94 19.65 2.62
CA VAL A 18 7.59 20.45 3.80
C VAL A 18 7.50 21.93 3.44
N ASN A 19 8.48 22.46 2.70
CA ASN A 19 8.47 23.83 2.22
C ASN A 19 7.26 24.14 1.33
N TYR A 20 6.91 23.23 0.42
CA TYR A 20 5.70 23.36 -0.40
C TYR A 20 4.45 23.44 0.47
N CYS A 21 4.29 22.52 1.42
CA CYS A 21 3.14 22.52 2.32
C CYS A 21 3.03 23.83 3.12
N GLN A 22 4.15 24.32 3.64
CA GLN A 22 4.18 25.55 4.43
C GLN A 22 3.87 26.80 3.61
N LYS A 23 4.39 26.87 2.38
CA LYS A 23 4.22 28.06 1.53
C LYS A 23 2.88 28.09 0.79
N ALA A 24 2.41 26.94 0.33
CA ALA A 24 1.26 26.84 -0.56
C ALA A 24 -0.04 26.43 0.15
N LEU A 25 0.04 25.70 1.27
CA LEU A 25 -1.14 25.13 1.92
C LEU A 25 -1.37 25.70 3.32
N ASN A 26 -0.43 25.51 4.22
CA ASN A 26 -0.55 25.94 5.62
C ASN A 26 0.83 26.25 6.21
N PRO A 27 1.09 27.50 6.61
CA PRO A 27 2.35 27.89 7.23
C PRO A 27 2.71 27.07 8.51
N SER A 28 1.70 26.53 9.20
CA SER A 28 1.87 25.69 10.39
C SER A 28 2.11 24.22 10.07
N ALA A 29 2.25 23.86 8.79
CA ALA A 29 2.53 22.48 8.40
C ALA A 29 3.86 22.00 8.98
N CYS A 30 3.83 20.83 9.63
CA CYS A 30 4.99 20.22 10.25
C CYS A 30 5.49 19.03 9.46
N ARG A 31 6.79 18.78 9.59
CA ARG A 31 7.40 17.56 9.11
C ARG A 31 6.74 16.32 9.75
N VAL A 32 6.41 15.33 8.94
CA VAL A 32 5.88 14.05 9.41
C VAL A 32 7.02 13.01 9.43
N PRO A 33 7.43 12.51 10.62
CA PRO A 33 8.50 11.54 10.73
C PRO A 33 8.15 10.20 10.03
N ARG A 34 9.17 9.56 9.47
CA ARG A 34 9.04 8.23 8.86
C ARG A 34 8.40 7.21 9.80
N THR A 35 8.76 7.23 11.08
CA THR A 35 8.20 6.32 12.09
C THR A 35 6.69 6.46 12.25
N THR A 36 6.19 7.68 12.26
CA THR A 36 4.75 7.96 12.32
C THR A 36 4.05 7.46 11.06
N LEU A 37 4.59 7.74 9.88
CA LEU A 37 4.07 7.26 8.61
C LEU A 37 4.03 5.74 8.55
N THR A 38 5.13 5.07 8.90
CA THR A 38 5.22 3.60 8.92
C THR A 38 4.16 3.00 9.84
N ARG A 39 4.00 3.53 11.04
CA ARG A 39 2.99 3.06 12.00
C ARG A 39 1.57 3.24 11.49
N THR A 40 1.27 4.39 10.90
CA THR A 40 -0.06 4.68 10.33
C THR A 40 -0.37 3.78 9.13
N LEU A 41 0.59 3.59 8.22
CA LEU A 41 0.44 2.69 7.08
C LEU A 41 0.27 1.23 7.52
N PHE A 42 0.99 0.80 8.55
CA PHE A 42 0.85 -0.54 9.08
C PHE A 42 -0.52 -0.77 9.75
N SER A 43 -1.06 0.24 10.43
CA SER A 43 -2.42 0.22 10.95
C SER A 43 -3.46 0.12 9.84
N LEU A 44 -3.30 0.92 8.78
CA LEU A 44 -4.16 0.88 7.60
C LEU A 44 -4.11 -0.51 6.92
N TYR A 45 -2.91 -1.06 6.72
CA TYR A 45 -2.73 -2.40 6.19
C TYR A 45 -3.47 -3.46 7.01
N LYS A 46 -3.33 -3.43 8.34
CA LYS A 46 -4.04 -4.38 9.22
C LYS A 46 -5.56 -4.28 9.08
N LYS A 47 -6.08 -3.05 8.96
CA LYS A 47 -7.51 -2.81 8.77
C LYS A 47 -7.97 -3.39 7.43
N SER A 48 -7.33 -3.00 6.33
CA SER A 48 -7.67 -3.48 4.98
C SER A 48 -7.54 -4.99 4.86
N LYS A 49 -6.52 -5.59 5.50
CA LYS A 49 -6.36 -7.05 5.53
C LYS A 49 -7.54 -7.75 6.22
N LYS A 50 -8.02 -7.20 7.34
CA LYS A 50 -9.19 -7.75 8.04
C LYS A 50 -10.46 -7.66 7.19
N GLU A 51 -10.67 -6.53 6.55
CA GLU A 51 -11.81 -6.30 5.64
C GLU A 51 -11.78 -7.29 4.47
N LEU A 52 -10.61 -7.49 3.87
CA LEU A 52 -10.43 -8.42 2.77
C LEU A 52 -10.68 -9.89 3.20
N ILE A 53 -10.16 -10.29 4.36
CA ILE A 53 -10.43 -11.62 4.91
C ILE A 53 -11.93 -11.83 5.16
N GLN A 54 -12.60 -10.83 5.70
CA GLN A 54 -14.05 -10.88 5.91
C GLN A 54 -14.82 -10.98 4.60
N TYR A 55 -14.42 -10.23 3.60
CA TYR A 55 -14.99 -10.28 2.27
C TYR A 55 -14.88 -11.68 1.65
N PHE A 56 -13.67 -12.26 1.65
CA PHE A 56 -13.46 -13.58 1.06
C PHE A 56 -14.09 -14.74 1.83
N LYS A 57 -14.39 -14.59 3.11
CA LYS A 57 -15.15 -15.61 3.86
C LYS A 57 -16.57 -15.80 3.33
N ASN A 58 -17.17 -14.75 2.77
CA ASN A 58 -18.54 -14.75 2.27
C ASN A 58 -18.60 -14.73 0.73
N TYR A 59 -17.44 -14.89 0.08
CA TYR A 59 -17.33 -14.82 -1.38
C TYR A 59 -17.49 -16.22 -2.00
N ASP A 60 -18.56 -16.43 -2.77
CA ASP A 60 -18.88 -17.69 -3.44
C ASP A 60 -18.35 -17.77 -4.89
N GLY A 61 -17.71 -16.71 -5.37
CA GLY A 61 -17.16 -16.63 -6.72
C GLY A 61 -15.87 -17.43 -6.90
N ARG A 62 -15.43 -17.52 -8.14
CA ARG A 62 -14.15 -18.16 -8.48
C ARG A 62 -13.00 -17.16 -8.34
N ILE A 63 -11.89 -17.65 -7.81
CA ILE A 63 -10.65 -16.87 -7.66
C ILE A 63 -9.57 -17.55 -8.49
N VAL A 64 -8.88 -16.76 -9.32
CA VAL A 64 -7.69 -17.19 -10.06
C VAL A 64 -6.47 -16.64 -9.33
N ILE A 65 -5.52 -17.53 -9.01
CA ILE A 65 -4.27 -17.16 -8.35
C ILE A 65 -3.16 -17.19 -9.38
N CYS A 66 -2.42 -16.10 -9.50
CA CYS A 66 -1.20 -15.99 -10.26
C CYS A 66 -0.02 -15.81 -9.30
N SER A 67 1.10 -16.45 -9.60
CA SER A 67 2.33 -16.27 -8.82
C SER A 67 3.50 -15.96 -9.73
N ASP A 68 4.40 -15.12 -9.26
CA ASP A 68 5.65 -14.77 -9.91
C ASP A 68 6.79 -14.90 -8.90
N ILE A 69 7.91 -15.48 -9.32
CA ILE A 69 9.08 -15.70 -8.47
C ILE A 69 10.26 -14.97 -9.10
N TRP A 70 10.92 -14.15 -8.31
CA TRP A 70 12.12 -13.44 -8.74
C TRP A 70 13.18 -13.43 -7.65
N SER A 71 14.44 -13.31 -8.04
CA SER A 71 15.58 -13.17 -7.13
C SER A 71 16.19 -11.77 -7.28
N ASP A 72 16.83 -11.30 -6.21
CA ASP A 72 17.61 -10.08 -6.29
C ASP A 72 18.85 -10.26 -7.21
N HIS A 73 19.48 -9.16 -7.60
CA HIS A 73 20.65 -9.16 -8.48
C HIS A 73 21.82 -10.02 -7.94
N TRP A 74 21.92 -10.14 -6.62
CA TRP A 74 22.96 -10.91 -5.94
C TRP A 74 22.53 -12.34 -5.59
N GLN A 75 21.30 -12.72 -5.92
CA GLN A 75 20.69 -14.03 -5.61
C GLN A 75 20.73 -14.39 -4.11
N LEU A 76 20.84 -13.39 -3.23
CA LEU A 76 20.82 -13.57 -1.78
C LEU A 76 19.41 -13.81 -1.24
N HIS A 77 18.40 -13.26 -1.94
CA HIS A 77 17.00 -13.36 -1.56
C HIS A 77 16.15 -13.68 -2.77
N SER A 78 15.22 -14.58 -2.59
CA SER A 78 14.17 -14.86 -3.57
C SER A 78 12.82 -14.43 -3.01
N TYR A 79 11.98 -13.88 -3.88
CA TYR A 79 10.68 -13.34 -3.55
C TYR A 79 9.63 -14.05 -4.37
N MET A 80 8.46 -14.25 -3.80
CA MET A 80 7.29 -14.75 -4.50
C MET A 80 6.14 -13.77 -4.35
N GLY A 81 5.70 -13.21 -5.47
CA GLY A 81 4.46 -12.43 -5.55
C GLY A 81 3.29 -13.35 -5.78
N VAL A 82 2.22 -13.15 -5.06
CA VAL A 82 0.96 -13.87 -5.26
C VAL A 82 -0.13 -12.86 -5.51
N THR A 83 -0.84 -12.99 -6.64
CA THR A 83 -1.93 -12.11 -7.03
C THR A 83 -3.20 -12.91 -7.17
N ALA A 84 -4.28 -12.44 -6.58
CA ALA A 84 -5.61 -13.03 -6.73
C ALA A 84 -6.46 -12.15 -7.65
N HIS A 85 -7.09 -12.75 -8.64
CA HIS A 85 -8.05 -12.12 -9.54
C HIS A 85 -9.44 -12.72 -9.31
N TYR A 86 -10.43 -11.86 -9.15
CA TYR A 86 -11.81 -12.29 -8.94
C TYR A 86 -12.79 -11.27 -9.54
N ILE A 87 -14.01 -11.70 -9.77
CA ILE A 87 -15.07 -10.84 -10.28
C ILE A 87 -16.00 -10.51 -9.10
N ASP A 88 -16.20 -9.25 -8.82
CA ASP A 88 -17.08 -8.81 -7.75
C ASP A 88 -18.58 -8.91 -8.11
N SER A 89 -19.46 -8.51 -7.19
CA SER A 89 -20.91 -8.51 -7.37
C SER A 89 -21.38 -7.61 -8.52
N ASP A 90 -20.60 -6.62 -8.87
CA ASP A 90 -20.90 -5.66 -9.95
C ASP A 90 -20.29 -6.07 -11.30
N TRP A 91 -19.83 -7.30 -11.40
CA TRP A 91 -19.17 -7.88 -12.58
C TRP A 91 -17.87 -7.17 -12.98
N ILE A 92 -17.21 -6.55 -12.04
CA ILE A 92 -15.91 -5.88 -12.24
C ILE A 92 -14.78 -6.81 -11.84
N LEU A 93 -13.77 -6.94 -12.73
CA LEU A 93 -12.55 -7.69 -12.43
C LEU A 93 -11.72 -6.94 -11.39
N GLN A 94 -11.52 -7.56 -10.26
CA GLN A 94 -10.68 -7.08 -9.15
C GLN A 94 -9.34 -7.81 -9.10
N LYS A 95 -8.34 -7.10 -8.56
CA LYS A 95 -6.98 -7.63 -8.40
C LYS A 95 -6.43 -7.24 -7.03
#